data_e31b020dd7e454fd2b783e45928d0f2c
#
_entry.id   e31b020dd7e454fd2b783e45928d0f2c
#
_cell.length_a   1.000
_cell.length_b   1.000
_cell.length_c   1.000
_cell.angle_alpha   90.00
_cell.angle_beta   90.00
_cell.angle_gamma   90.00
#
_symmetry.space_group_name_H-M   'P 1'
#
loop_
_entity.id
_entity.type
_entity.pdbx_description
1 polymer ?
#
loop_
_entity_poly.entity_id
_entity_poly.type
_entity_poly.pdbx_seq_one_letter_code
_entity_poly.pdbx_strand_id
1 'polypeptide(L)'
;MKLRLLILLTTALCGLCTAAAQPAPEKTTPREGIFTFGPGTTISADRELAPLAEYAAEYLGCGVRNGMAGEGSVVLTLDAPDGEPSEAYTLDIAPDHIQIGSSSCGGVFNGLQQLFRLLPPEVYARRGIAPGTGIACVRI
;
A
#
# COMPACT_ATOMS: atom_id res chain seq x y z
N MET A 1 -4.29 -71.60 0.92
CA MET A 1 -3.34 -70.56 0.50
C MET A 1 -3.98 -69.22 0.70
N LYS A 2 -3.46 -68.47 1.64
CA LYS A 2 -4.00 -67.12 1.98
C LYS A 2 -3.19 -66.05 1.26
N LEU A 3 -3.76 -65.46 0.24
CA LEU A 3 -3.20 -64.33 -0.44
C LEU A 3 -3.36 -63.07 0.44
N ARG A 4 -2.27 -62.60 1.03
CA ARG A 4 -2.27 -61.35 1.78
C ARG A 4 -2.11 -60.20 0.81
N LEU A 5 -3.18 -59.50 0.56
CA LEU A 5 -3.19 -58.26 -0.18
C LEU A 5 -2.54 -57.17 0.69
N LEU A 6 -1.31 -56.80 0.35
CA LEU A 6 -0.59 -55.71 0.98
C LEU A 6 -1.09 -54.41 0.36
N ILE A 7 -2.00 -53.73 1.05
CA ILE A 7 -2.44 -52.39 0.66
C ILE A 7 -1.34 -51.41 1.06
N LEU A 8 -0.56 -50.97 0.10
CA LEU A 8 0.35 -49.84 0.23
C LEU A 8 -0.47 -48.55 0.31
N LEU A 9 -0.64 -48.06 1.54
CA LEU A 9 -1.21 -46.74 1.80
C LEU A 9 -0.16 -45.69 1.48
N THR A 10 -0.15 -45.20 0.26
CA THR A 10 0.62 -43.99 -0.12
C THR A 10 -0.09 -42.79 0.44
N THR A 11 0.34 -42.34 1.61
CA THR A 11 -0.03 -41.04 2.13
C THR A 11 0.61 -39.95 1.24
N ALA A 12 -0.20 -39.41 0.35
CA ALA A 12 0.15 -38.17 -0.35
C ALA A 12 0.22 -37.05 0.69
N LEU A 13 1.43 -36.71 1.08
CA LEU A 13 1.72 -35.52 1.88
C LEU A 13 1.50 -34.32 0.96
N CYS A 14 0.24 -33.88 0.90
CA CYS A 14 -0.11 -32.62 0.26
C CYS A 14 0.52 -31.50 1.09
N GLY A 15 1.66 -31.02 0.62
CA GLY A 15 2.30 -29.85 1.22
C GLY A 15 1.32 -28.69 1.19
N LEU A 16 0.74 -28.35 2.36
CA LEU A 16 0.10 -27.07 2.53
C LEU A 16 1.17 -25.99 2.35
N CYS A 17 1.22 -25.40 1.16
CA CYS A 17 1.77 -24.07 1.02
C CYS A 17 0.90 -23.15 1.87
N THR A 18 1.28 -22.97 3.12
CA THR A 18 0.80 -21.86 3.91
C THR A 18 1.36 -20.59 3.24
N ALA A 19 0.55 -19.97 2.39
CA ALA A 19 0.82 -18.60 2.03
C ALA A 19 0.96 -17.85 3.34
N ALA A 20 2.16 -17.33 3.61
CA ALA A 20 2.38 -16.49 4.77
C ALA A 20 1.40 -15.33 4.65
N ALA A 21 0.36 -15.34 5.47
CA ALA A 21 -0.58 -14.25 5.55
C ALA A 21 0.24 -13.03 5.96
N GLN A 22 0.34 -12.05 5.05
CA GLN A 22 0.97 -10.78 5.41
C GLN A 22 0.19 -10.22 6.59
N PRO A 23 0.87 -9.74 7.64
CA PRO A 23 0.19 -9.21 8.79
C PRO A 23 -0.77 -8.11 8.32
N ALA A 24 -2.04 -8.26 8.68
CA ALA A 24 -3.01 -7.20 8.48
C ALA A 24 -2.54 -5.97 9.25
N PRO A 25 -2.72 -4.74 8.72
CA PRO A 25 -2.37 -3.54 9.46
C PRO A 25 -3.07 -3.56 10.82
N GLU A 26 -2.33 -3.34 11.89
CA GLU A 26 -2.79 -3.56 13.26
C GLU A 26 -3.99 -2.70 13.67
N LYS A 27 -4.18 -1.56 13.00
CA LYS A 27 -5.32 -0.67 13.28
C LYS A 27 -5.83 -0.05 11.99
N THR A 28 -6.99 -0.49 11.55
CA THR A 28 -7.68 0.12 10.41
C THR A 28 -8.95 0.79 10.91
N THR A 29 -9.07 2.09 10.70
CA THR A 29 -10.25 2.87 11.06
C THR A 29 -10.91 3.40 9.79
N PRO A 30 -12.12 2.92 9.43
CA PRO A 30 -12.87 3.47 8.32
C PRO A 30 -13.17 4.96 8.55
N ARG A 31 -13.18 5.74 7.48
CA ARG A 31 -13.57 7.16 7.48
C ARG A 31 -14.64 7.39 6.42
N GLU A 32 -15.43 8.43 6.60
CA GLU A 32 -16.42 8.81 5.61
C GLU A 32 -15.77 9.48 4.40
N GLY A 33 -16.28 9.20 3.22
CA GLY A 33 -15.86 9.81 1.98
C GLY A 33 -15.08 8.91 1.06
N ILE A 34 -14.73 9.47 -0.08
CA ILE A 34 -13.97 8.82 -1.15
C ILE A 34 -12.94 9.81 -1.64
N PHE A 35 -11.69 9.36 -1.75
CA PHE A 35 -10.66 10.08 -2.49
C PHE A 35 -10.75 9.68 -3.96
N THR A 36 -10.78 10.64 -4.85
CA THR A 36 -10.87 10.42 -6.29
C THR A 36 -9.61 10.89 -7.00
N PHE A 37 -8.98 9.99 -7.73
CA PHE A 37 -7.84 10.31 -8.59
C PHE A 37 -8.30 11.08 -9.83
N GLY A 38 -7.53 12.07 -10.22
CA GLY A 38 -7.82 12.89 -11.38
C GLY A 38 -6.57 13.50 -11.99
N PRO A 39 -6.71 14.27 -13.07
CA PRO A 39 -5.55 14.89 -13.76
C PRO A 39 -4.79 15.90 -12.88
N GLY A 40 -5.43 16.43 -11.84
CA GLY A 40 -4.82 17.32 -10.87
C GLY A 40 -4.13 16.63 -9.70
N THR A 41 -4.16 15.31 -9.61
CA THR A 41 -3.51 14.55 -8.54
C THR A 41 -1.99 14.63 -8.71
N THR A 42 -1.31 15.05 -7.66
CA THR A 42 0.14 15.18 -7.63
C THR A 42 0.71 14.54 -6.37
N ILE A 43 1.99 14.19 -6.40
CA ILE A 43 2.72 13.69 -5.24
C ILE A 43 3.66 14.78 -4.74
N SER A 44 3.63 15.02 -3.46
CA SER A 44 4.63 15.81 -2.75
C SER A 44 5.31 14.97 -1.67
N ALA A 45 6.56 15.25 -1.39
CA ALA A 45 7.33 14.47 -0.43
C ALA A 45 8.40 15.34 0.24
N ASP A 46 8.78 14.94 1.45
CA ASP A 46 10.00 15.45 2.06
C ASP A 46 11.20 15.12 1.17
N ARG A 47 12.22 15.96 1.24
CA ARG A 47 13.38 15.89 0.34
C ARG A 47 14.03 14.50 0.29
N GLU A 48 14.16 13.87 1.44
CA GLU A 48 14.75 12.54 1.59
C GLU A 48 13.90 11.44 0.94
N LEU A 49 12.62 11.71 0.71
CA LEU A 49 11.66 10.80 0.10
C LEU A 49 11.50 11.01 -1.41
N ALA A 50 12.26 11.89 -2.03
CA ALA A 50 12.15 12.17 -3.46
C ALA A 50 12.20 10.92 -4.35
N PRO A 51 13.08 9.92 -4.13
CA PRO A 51 13.06 8.68 -4.91
C PRO A 51 11.76 7.88 -4.75
N LEU A 52 11.17 7.87 -3.56
CA LEU A 52 9.89 7.21 -3.32
C LEU A 52 8.72 7.96 -3.96
N ALA A 53 8.78 9.28 -4.01
CA ALA A 53 7.78 10.08 -4.72
C ALA A 53 7.78 9.79 -6.23
N GLU A 54 8.94 9.68 -6.83
CA GLU A 54 9.08 9.30 -8.24
C GLU A 54 8.61 7.87 -8.51
N TYR A 55 8.98 6.94 -7.63
CA TYR A 55 8.49 5.56 -7.66
C TYR A 55 6.96 5.49 -7.62
N ALA A 56 6.35 6.20 -6.68
CA ALA A 56 4.88 6.24 -6.57
C ALA A 56 4.24 6.91 -7.78
N ALA A 57 4.84 7.97 -8.31
CA ALA A 57 4.37 8.68 -9.49
C ALA A 57 4.33 7.78 -10.74
N GLU A 58 5.30 6.90 -10.90
CA GLU A 58 5.34 5.92 -11.99
C GLU A 58 4.16 4.96 -11.94
N TYR A 59 3.82 4.45 -10.75
CA TYR A 59 2.68 3.55 -10.56
C TYR A 59 1.34 4.26 -10.70
N LEU A 60 1.22 5.45 -10.13
CA LEU A 60 -0.04 6.21 -10.10
C LEU A 60 -0.27 7.02 -11.39
N GLY A 61 0.76 7.23 -12.19
CA GLY A 61 0.68 8.04 -13.42
C GLY A 61 0.41 9.51 -13.15
N CYS A 62 0.93 10.05 -12.04
CA CYS A 62 0.77 11.45 -11.67
C CYS A 62 2.12 12.17 -11.55
N GLY A 63 2.08 13.49 -11.56
CA GLY A 63 3.28 14.31 -11.44
C GLY A 63 3.80 14.41 -10.01
N VAL A 64 5.12 14.60 -9.88
CA VAL A 64 5.74 14.99 -8.60
C VAL A 64 5.75 16.52 -8.51
N ARG A 65 5.30 17.04 -7.37
CA ARG A 65 5.25 18.47 -7.09
C ARG A 65 6.20 18.82 -5.95
N ASN A 66 7.05 19.77 -6.21
CA ASN A 66 7.89 20.34 -5.16
C ASN A 66 7.10 21.44 -4.42
N GLY A 67 6.88 21.25 -3.13
CA GLY A 67 6.20 22.23 -2.30
C GLY A 67 5.01 21.69 -1.53
N MET A 68 4.16 22.58 -1.04
CA MET A 68 3.00 22.22 -0.23
C MET A 68 1.99 21.37 -1.00
N ALA A 69 1.43 20.36 -0.34
CA ALA A 69 0.34 19.57 -0.86
C ALA A 69 -0.89 20.44 -1.14
N GLY A 70 -1.46 20.30 -2.33
CA GLY A 70 -2.76 20.87 -2.68
C GLY A 70 -3.87 19.84 -2.58
N GLU A 71 -5.11 20.22 -2.87
CA GLU A 71 -6.23 19.28 -2.98
C GLU A 71 -5.90 18.15 -3.96
N GLY A 72 -6.30 16.94 -3.63
CA GLY A 72 -6.08 15.75 -4.43
C GLY A 72 -4.63 15.24 -4.42
N SER A 73 -3.79 15.77 -3.56
CA SER A 73 -2.38 15.38 -3.49
C SER A 73 -2.14 14.16 -2.62
N VAL A 74 -1.14 13.39 -3.01
CA VAL A 74 -0.53 12.34 -2.19
C VAL A 74 0.71 12.92 -1.54
N VAL A 75 0.80 12.86 -0.21
CA VAL A 75 1.86 13.47 0.59
C VAL A 75 2.65 12.38 1.31
N LEU A 76 3.96 12.40 1.12
CA LEU A 76 4.89 11.51 1.80
C LEU A 76 5.73 12.31 2.80
N THR A 77 5.68 11.92 4.07
CA THR A 77 6.37 12.63 5.16
C THR A 77 7.25 11.72 5.99
N LEU A 78 8.36 12.26 6.49
CA LEU A 78 9.19 11.65 7.51
C LEU A 78 8.81 12.25 8.87
N ASP A 79 7.78 11.68 9.47
CA ASP A 79 7.33 12.09 10.80
C ASP A 79 7.64 10.95 11.78
N ALA A 80 8.48 11.23 12.77
CA ALA A 80 8.78 10.27 13.81
C ALA A 80 7.97 10.60 15.07
N PRO A 81 6.91 9.85 15.41
CA PRO A 81 6.52 9.71 16.78
C PRO A 81 7.66 9.01 17.52
N ASP A 82 8.13 9.63 18.60
CA ASP A 82 9.20 9.05 19.44
C ASP A 82 8.82 7.62 19.84
N GLY A 83 9.70 6.66 19.56
CA GLY A 83 9.58 5.28 19.98
C GLY A 83 8.84 4.33 19.05
N GLU A 84 8.41 4.76 17.86
CA GLU A 84 7.83 3.86 16.86
C GLU A 84 8.91 3.03 16.15
N PRO A 85 8.63 1.76 15.81
CA PRO A 85 9.53 0.95 14.99
C PRO A 85 9.81 1.61 13.64
N SER A 86 11.03 1.49 13.14
CA SER A 86 11.49 2.14 11.91
C SER A 86 10.70 1.74 10.64
N GLU A 87 9.98 0.61 10.67
CA GLU A 87 9.15 0.13 9.56
C GLU A 87 7.67 0.43 9.73
N ALA A 88 7.27 1.00 10.87
CA ALA A 88 5.90 1.44 11.08
C ALA A 88 5.57 2.64 10.19
N TYR A 89 4.32 2.73 9.79
CA TYR A 89 3.80 3.83 8.98
C TYR A 89 2.40 4.21 9.41
N THR A 90 1.99 5.39 9.01
CA THR A 90 0.58 5.82 9.01
C THR A 90 0.14 6.03 7.57
N LEU A 91 -1.06 5.59 7.23
CA LEU A 91 -1.71 5.87 5.96
C LEU A 91 -3.07 6.50 6.26
N ASP A 92 -3.25 7.74 5.90
CA ASP A 92 -4.50 8.47 6.06
C ASP A 92 -5.05 8.85 4.69
N ILE A 93 -6.19 8.29 4.33
CA ILE A 93 -6.91 8.60 3.10
C ILE A 93 -8.13 9.43 3.48
N ALA A 94 -8.09 10.69 3.10
CA ALA A 94 -9.17 11.65 3.25
C ALA A 94 -9.74 12.04 1.87
N PRO A 95 -10.92 12.68 1.79
CA PRO A 95 -11.50 13.04 0.50
C PRO A 95 -10.64 14.00 -0.35
N ASP A 96 -9.81 14.80 0.29
CA ASP A 96 -8.99 15.85 -0.31
C ASP A 96 -7.50 15.50 -0.42
N HIS A 97 -7.02 14.50 0.32
CA HIS A 97 -5.61 14.11 0.29
C HIS A 97 -5.39 12.68 0.76
N ILE A 98 -4.24 12.14 0.40
CA ILE A 98 -3.68 10.90 0.96
C ILE A 98 -2.35 11.26 1.60
N GLN A 99 -2.18 10.93 2.87
CA GLN A 99 -0.94 11.14 3.60
C GLN A 99 -0.33 9.82 4.05
N ILE A 100 0.95 9.65 3.78
CA ILE A 100 1.75 8.52 4.26
C ILE A 100 2.91 9.08 5.05
N GLY A 101 3.00 8.72 6.30
CA GLY A 101 4.05 9.15 7.22
C GLY A 101 4.74 7.98 7.89
N SER A 102 6.03 8.14 8.18
CA SER A 102 6.83 7.18 8.94
C SER A 102 8.09 7.86 9.49
N SER A 103 8.75 7.20 10.42
CA SER A 103 10.08 7.59 10.89
C SER A 103 11.21 7.23 9.93
N SER A 104 10.94 6.46 8.87
CA SER A 104 11.95 5.98 7.93
C SER A 104 11.43 5.89 6.49
N CYS A 105 12.34 5.90 5.53
CA CYS A 105 12.03 5.64 4.13
C CYS A 105 11.40 4.25 3.94
N GLY A 106 11.86 3.25 4.67
CA GLY A 106 11.30 1.88 4.64
C GLY A 106 9.85 1.84 5.09
N GLY A 107 9.51 2.56 6.15
CA GLY A 107 8.13 2.67 6.62
C GLY A 107 7.23 3.39 5.60
N VAL A 108 7.69 4.47 4.98
CA VAL A 108 6.95 5.16 3.90
C VAL A 108 6.75 4.22 2.71
N PHE A 109 7.76 3.45 2.34
CA PHE A 109 7.63 2.44 1.29
C PHE A 109 6.54 1.40 1.63
N ASN A 110 6.51 0.91 2.87
CA ASN A 110 5.46 -0.01 3.33
C ASN A 110 4.06 0.62 3.24
N GLY A 111 3.95 1.89 3.61
CA GLY A 111 2.71 2.66 3.47
C GLY A 111 2.26 2.79 2.01
N LEU A 112 3.19 3.02 1.08
CA LEU A 112 2.91 3.03 -0.37
C LEU A 112 2.43 1.66 -0.86
N GLN A 113 3.05 0.58 -0.42
CA GLN A 113 2.61 -0.77 -0.77
C GLN A 113 1.19 -1.05 -0.26
N GLN A 114 0.86 -0.54 0.92
CA GLN A 114 -0.50 -0.66 1.46
C GLN A 114 -1.50 0.16 0.63
N LEU A 115 -1.15 1.39 0.22
CA LEU A 115 -1.97 2.18 -0.69
C LEU A 115 -2.22 1.43 -2.00
N PHE A 116 -1.20 0.85 -2.60
CA PHE A 116 -1.35 0.11 -3.87
C PHE A 116 -2.27 -1.10 -3.74
N ARG A 117 -2.30 -1.76 -2.58
CA ARG A 117 -3.24 -2.87 -2.31
C ARG A 117 -4.70 -2.42 -2.24
N LEU A 118 -4.95 -1.18 -1.88
CA LEU A 118 -6.30 -0.60 -1.83
C LEU A 118 -6.77 -0.12 -3.20
N LEU A 119 -5.87 -0.02 -4.17
CA LEU A 119 -6.16 0.41 -5.54
C LEU A 119 -6.49 -0.79 -6.44
N PRO A 120 -7.13 -0.54 -7.60
CA PRO A 120 -7.32 -1.57 -8.59
C PRO A 120 -5.99 -2.22 -9.00
N PRO A 121 -5.95 -3.54 -9.30
CA PRO A 121 -4.72 -4.26 -9.62
C PRO A 121 -3.99 -3.72 -10.86
N GLU A 122 -4.65 -2.96 -11.70
CA GLU A 122 -4.07 -2.26 -12.84
C GLU A 122 -2.96 -1.28 -12.45
N VAL A 123 -2.92 -0.83 -11.20
CA VAL A 123 -1.82 0.01 -10.69
C VAL A 123 -0.45 -0.64 -10.91
N TYR A 124 -0.37 -1.96 -10.76
CA TYR A 124 0.87 -2.70 -10.94
C TYR A 124 1.33 -2.81 -12.40
N ALA A 125 0.47 -2.50 -13.36
CA ALA A 125 0.86 -2.40 -14.76
C ALA A 125 1.65 -1.11 -15.10
N ARG A 126 1.79 -0.19 -14.13
CA ARG A 126 2.49 1.10 -14.26
C ARG A 126 1.99 1.97 -15.42
N ARG A 127 0.70 1.91 -15.66
CA ARG A 127 0.02 2.69 -16.71
C ARG A 127 -0.73 3.90 -16.16
N GLY A 128 -0.58 4.15 -14.87
CA GLY A 128 -1.32 5.15 -14.15
C GLY A 128 -2.70 4.69 -13.69
N ILE A 129 -3.29 5.48 -12.83
CA ILE A 129 -4.66 5.28 -12.35
C ILE A 129 -5.61 6.00 -13.29
N ALA A 130 -6.67 5.33 -13.74
CA ALA A 130 -7.69 5.94 -14.57
C ALA A 130 -8.33 7.14 -13.86
N PRO A 131 -8.52 8.29 -14.54
CA PRO A 131 -9.23 9.43 -13.98
C PRO A 131 -10.62 9.02 -13.49
N GLY A 132 -11.01 9.50 -12.30
CA GLY A 132 -12.27 9.14 -11.68
C GLY A 132 -12.23 7.88 -10.82
N THR A 133 -11.11 7.18 -10.73
CA THR A 133 -10.94 6.06 -9.80
C THR A 133 -11.00 6.59 -8.36
N GLY A 134 -11.92 6.03 -7.57
CA GLY A 134 -12.11 6.38 -6.17
C GLY A 134 -11.66 5.26 -5.24
N ILE A 135 -11.14 5.64 -4.07
CA ILE A 135 -10.88 4.72 -2.97
C ILE A 135 -11.56 5.22 -1.70
N ALA A 136 -12.09 4.29 -0.92
CA ALA A 136 -12.72 4.63 0.34
C ALA A 136 -11.72 5.26 1.31
N CYS A 137 -12.16 6.28 2.03
CA CYS A 137 -11.35 6.91 3.06
C CYS A 137 -11.13 5.96 4.22
N VAL A 138 -9.88 5.88 4.68
CA VAL A 138 -9.47 4.99 5.77
C VAL A 138 -8.23 5.55 6.45
N ARG A 139 -8.06 5.22 7.72
CA ARG A 139 -6.83 5.47 8.47
C ARG A 139 -6.24 4.16 8.95
N ILE A 140 -4.97 3.94 8.66
CA ILE A 140 -4.20 2.75 9.02
C ILE A 140 -2.96 3.17 9.81
#